data_e80e83c2ffe2b2b040887ca36ce0831d
#
_entry.id   e80e83c2ffe2b2b040887ca36ce0831d
#
_cell.length_a   1.000
_cell.length_b   1.000
_cell.length_c   1.000
_cell.angle_alpha   90.00
_cell.angle_beta   90.00
_cell.angle_gamma   90.00
#
_symmetry.space_group_name_H-M   'P 1'
#
loop_
_entity.id
_entity.type
_entity.pdbx_description
1 polymer ?
#
loop_
_entity_poly.entity_id
_entity_poly.type
_entity_poly.pdbx_seq_one_letter_code
_entity_poly.pdbx_strand_id
1 'polypeptide(L)'
;MRGPINGDNNSIASGSSRRTFLSAAGAAGAVALAGCAGGSGSETVTIASLNPMSGAYSSLGPAQRNGVELAVQQINNSDEFDYEIEAVYDDTETEAGAASQAAQEVVQQEQADFVFGAISSSVALGLNEFASDAEFVYFPGAAAVPVTGEACNEWVFRFETNTAQIAEAISAHTVNEIGSNVWFHIADYAYGDSVYNRTRERMQEANSSFTEVGKTESSLGSSNFGSYISQIDSSDADAVILGMTGGDLVNFVNQAANQGLTQEKALVGPTMAFKSARSGAGASAVGTYGGVRYDPSVELGDNQQFVEAFQDEYDDVPGNFERVGYESIRLMVRGMQEAESTDPADVRDALEGGTFTTVLGDITLRESDHQATNPTWMAELVEGDGGMADVNLLSKVEGENTLPPGSELGCELN
;
A
#
# COMPACT_ATOMS: atom_id res chain seq x y z
N MET A 1 47.73 -17.73 -49.32
CA MET A 1 48.64 -18.15 -48.21
C MET A 1 47.91 -18.00 -46.90
N ARG A 2 47.87 -19.14 -46.18
CA ARG A 2 47.42 -19.34 -44.80
C ARG A 2 45.94 -18.98 -44.55
N GLY A 3 45.03 -19.82 -44.19
CA GLY A 3 45.00 -21.07 -43.44
C GLY A 3 44.02 -20.86 -42.27
N PRO A 4 43.04 -21.76 -42.04
CA PRO A 4 41.92 -21.53 -41.12
C PRO A 4 42.30 -21.90 -39.68
N ILE A 5 41.64 -21.24 -38.68
CA ILE A 5 41.70 -21.71 -37.31
C ILE A 5 40.25 -21.92 -36.82
N ASN A 6 39.97 -23.17 -36.41
CA ASN A 6 38.81 -23.60 -35.66
C ASN A 6 38.76 -22.88 -34.31
N GLY A 7 37.56 -22.53 -33.87
CA GLY A 7 37.29 -22.08 -32.55
C GLY A 7 35.98 -22.71 -32.03
N ASP A 8 36.11 -23.46 -30.99
CA ASP A 8 35.16 -24.38 -30.38
C ASP A 8 33.88 -23.74 -29.88
N ASN A 9 32.80 -24.47 -30.02
CA ASN A 9 31.55 -24.32 -29.28
C ASN A 9 31.80 -24.35 -27.77
N ASN A 10 31.37 -23.31 -27.06
CA ASN A 10 31.14 -23.37 -25.64
C ASN A 10 29.69 -23.05 -25.40
N SER A 11 28.91 -24.10 -25.18
CA SER A 11 27.58 -24.06 -24.60
C SER A 11 27.68 -23.59 -23.16
N ILE A 12 27.12 -22.45 -22.86
CA ILE A 12 26.99 -21.97 -21.50
C ILE A 12 25.79 -22.68 -20.88
N ALA A 13 26.06 -23.46 -19.83
CA ALA A 13 25.10 -24.17 -19.07
C ALA A 13 24.28 -23.18 -18.23
N SER A 14 22.97 -23.43 -18.18
CA SER A 14 21.96 -22.81 -17.35
C SER A 14 22.35 -22.74 -15.89
N GLY A 15 21.99 -21.62 -15.23
CA GLY A 15 22.30 -21.29 -13.85
C GLY A 15 21.86 -22.32 -12.84
N SER A 16 22.73 -22.59 -11.91
CA SER A 16 22.42 -23.34 -10.70
C SER A 16 21.95 -22.36 -9.63
N SER A 17 20.82 -22.67 -9.03
CA SER A 17 20.25 -22.02 -7.85
C SER A 17 21.30 -21.86 -6.74
N ARG A 18 21.26 -20.73 -6.02
CA ARG A 18 22.19 -20.36 -4.93
C ARG A 18 22.32 -21.43 -3.82
N ARG A 19 21.32 -22.28 -3.65
CA ARG A 19 21.30 -23.35 -2.63
C ARG A 19 22.23 -24.53 -2.88
N THR A 20 22.75 -24.72 -4.10
CA THR A 20 23.61 -25.86 -4.44
C THR A 20 25.08 -25.66 -4.06
N PHE A 21 25.50 -24.49 -3.65
CA PHE A 21 26.93 -24.18 -3.37
C PHE A 21 27.39 -24.50 -1.94
N LEU A 22 26.47 -24.71 -0.97
CA LEU A 22 26.80 -24.95 0.45
C LEU A 22 26.85 -26.44 0.87
N SER A 23 26.48 -27.38 0.00
CA SER A 23 26.46 -28.82 0.33
C SER A 23 27.72 -29.64 -0.01
N ALA A 24 28.80 -28.98 -0.46
CA ALA A 24 30.00 -29.68 -0.94
C ALA A 24 31.26 -29.56 -0.06
N ALA A 25 31.16 -29.20 1.21
CA ALA A 25 32.33 -29.19 2.12
C ALA A 25 31.97 -29.74 3.49
N GLY A 26 32.12 -31.06 3.72
CA GLY A 26 32.00 -31.58 5.09
C GLY A 26 31.72 -33.07 5.24
N ALA A 27 32.49 -33.94 4.64
CA ALA A 27 32.48 -35.34 4.96
C ALA A 27 33.78 -35.74 5.68
N ALA A 28 33.83 -35.57 7.01
CA ALA A 28 34.71 -36.33 7.89
C ALA A 28 34.38 -36.05 9.37
N GLY A 29 33.85 -37.02 10.09
CA GLY A 29 33.81 -37.02 11.57
C GLY A 29 32.48 -37.47 12.16
N ALA A 30 32.18 -38.78 12.06
CA ALA A 30 31.13 -39.39 12.87
C ALA A 30 31.59 -39.51 14.32
N VAL A 31 30.89 -38.86 15.25
CA VAL A 31 30.72 -39.33 16.63
C VAL A 31 29.27 -39.13 17.03
N ALA A 32 28.59 -40.26 17.23
CA ALA A 32 27.22 -40.27 17.72
C ALA A 32 27.16 -39.77 19.17
N LEU A 33 26.33 -38.79 19.41
CA LEU A 33 25.71 -38.54 20.71
C LEU A 33 24.20 -38.36 20.47
N ALA A 34 23.48 -39.45 20.73
CA ALA A 34 22.03 -39.41 20.86
C ALA A 34 21.69 -38.55 22.08
N GLY A 35 21.07 -37.43 21.82
CA GLY A 35 20.44 -36.56 22.78
C GLY A 35 19.13 -36.10 22.20
N CYS A 36 18.07 -36.88 22.43
CA CYS A 36 16.71 -36.40 22.26
C CYS A 36 16.48 -35.30 23.28
N ALA A 37 16.47 -34.07 22.85
CA ALA A 37 15.75 -32.99 23.50
C ALA A 37 14.75 -32.49 22.46
N GLY A 38 13.53 -33.03 22.52
CA GLY A 38 12.38 -32.45 21.83
C GLY A 38 12.10 -31.07 22.42
N GLY A 39 12.64 -30.07 21.80
CA GLY A 39 12.12 -28.73 21.88
C GLY A 39 11.44 -28.48 20.53
N SER A 40 10.13 -28.40 20.52
CA SER A 40 9.39 -27.78 19.44
C SER A 40 9.68 -26.27 19.50
N GLY A 41 10.85 -25.88 19.05
CA GLY A 41 11.08 -24.46 18.73
C GLY A 41 10.28 -24.17 17.47
N SER A 42 9.44 -23.14 17.50
CA SER A 42 8.85 -22.56 16.31
C SER A 42 9.97 -22.22 15.32
N GLU A 43 9.71 -22.42 14.05
CA GLU A 43 10.62 -21.96 12.98
C GLU A 43 10.63 -20.43 12.98
N THR A 44 11.81 -19.82 12.93
CA THR A 44 11.94 -18.36 12.91
C THR A 44 12.01 -17.87 11.47
N VAL A 45 11.15 -16.92 11.13
CA VAL A 45 11.07 -16.29 9.80
C VAL A 45 11.42 -14.82 9.91
N THR A 46 12.35 -14.33 9.09
CA THR A 46 12.69 -12.92 9.04
C THR A 46 11.78 -12.18 8.05
N ILE A 47 11.08 -11.18 8.55
CA ILE A 47 10.23 -10.27 7.73
C ILE A 47 10.81 -8.86 7.81
N ALA A 48 11.02 -8.22 6.67
CA ALA A 48 11.46 -6.83 6.62
C ALA A 48 10.29 -5.87 6.47
N SER A 49 10.36 -4.73 7.18
CA SER A 49 9.42 -3.62 7.03
C SER A 49 10.15 -2.34 6.67
N LEU A 50 9.93 -1.86 5.45
CA LEU A 50 10.55 -0.69 4.85
C LEU A 50 9.57 0.50 4.90
N ASN A 51 9.71 1.35 5.91
CA ASN A 51 8.78 2.44 6.16
C ASN A 51 9.45 3.80 5.94
N PRO A 52 8.75 4.84 5.45
CA PRO A 52 9.31 6.19 5.32
C PRO A 52 9.36 6.87 6.70
N MET A 53 10.44 6.67 7.45
CA MET A 53 10.66 7.30 8.75
C MET A 53 11.24 8.71 8.62
N SER A 54 11.76 9.03 7.43
CA SER A 54 12.24 10.37 7.03
C SER A 54 11.69 10.76 5.65
N GLY A 55 12.03 11.96 5.15
CA GLY A 55 11.58 12.47 3.86
C GLY A 55 10.11 12.95 3.86
N ALA A 56 9.52 13.05 2.67
CA ALA A 56 8.19 13.65 2.46
C ALA A 56 7.05 12.93 3.20
N TYR A 57 7.19 11.65 3.47
CA TYR A 57 6.19 10.82 4.15
C TYR A 57 6.55 10.42 5.57
N SER A 58 7.51 11.11 6.20
CA SER A 58 7.93 10.84 7.58
C SER A 58 6.81 10.91 8.62
N SER A 59 5.73 11.64 8.33
CA SER A 59 4.54 11.69 9.19
C SER A 59 3.63 10.45 9.07
N LEU A 60 3.82 9.60 8.05
CA LEU A 60 2.99 8.44 7.76
C LEU A 60 3.68 7.11 8.12
N GLY A 61 5.01 7.06 8.01
CA GLY A 61 5.81 5.87 8.27
C GLY A 61 5.59 5.25 9.65
N PRO A 62 5.60 6.04 10.74
CA PRO A 62 5.36 5.51 12.09
C PRO A 62 4.02 4.78 12.25
N ALA A 63 2.95 5.30 11.64
CA ALA A 63 1.64 4.67 11.67
C ALA A 63 1.66 3.27 11.02
N GLN A 64 2.27 3.17 9.84
CA GLN A 64 2.41 1.90 9.13
C GLN A 64 3.26 0.90 9.93
N ARG A 65 4.35 1.37 10.55
CA ARG A 65 5.23 0.57 11.40
C ARG A 65 4.51 0.05 12.66
N ASN A 66 3.71 0.87 13.34
CA ASN A 66 2.93 0.44 14.50
C ASN A 66 2.01 -0.74 14.18
N GLY A 67 1.39 -0.74 12.98
CA GLY A 67 0.60 -1.86 12.53
C GLY A 67 1.41 -3.16 12.39
N VAL A 68 2.61 -3.07 11.82
CA VAL A 68 3.54 -4.19 11.69
C VAL A 68 3.95 -4.71 13.07
N GLU A 69 4.36 -3.82 13.97
CA GLU A 69 4.80 -4.18 15.33
C GLU A 69 3.70 -4.89 16.11
N LEU A 70 2.44 -4.42 16.03
CA LEU A 70 1.29 -5.07 16.65
C LEU A 70 1.05 -6.47 16.07
N ALA A 71 1.11 -6.63 14.74
CA ALA A 71 0.93 -7.94 14.11
C ALA A 71 2.01 -8.93 14.56
N VAL A 72 3.27 -8.54 14.53
CA VAL A 72 4.41 -9.37 14.97
C VAL A 72 4.26 -9.75 16.44
N GLN A 73 3.92 -8.80 17.30
CA GLN A 73 3.69 -9.05 18.72
C GLN A 73 2.57 -10.09 18.94
N GLN A 74 1.44 -9.95 18.23
CA GLN A 74 0.33 -10.90 18.36
C GLN A 74 0.67 -12.29 17.83
N ILE A 75 1.33 -12.38 16.68
CA ILE A 75 1.75 -13.64 16.09
C ILE A 75 2.67 -14.39 17.07
N ASN A 76 3.71 -13.72 17.57
CA ASN A 76 4.69 -14.32 18.46
C ASN A 76 4.15 -14.67 19.86
N ASN A 77 3.04 -14.07 20.28
CA ASN A 77 2.37 -14.37 21.56
C ASN A 77 1.16 -15.31 21.42
N SER A 78 0.85 -15.77 20.23
CA SER A 78 -0.31 -16.62 19.93
C SER A 78 0.12 -18.07 19.66
N ASP A 79 -0.73 -19.01 20.04
CA ASP A 79 -0.62 -20.41 19.60
C ASP A 79 -1.30 -20.66 18.24
N GLU A 80 -1.77 -19.59 17.57
CA GLU A 80 -2.45 -19.68 16.25
C GLU A 80 -1.46 -19.95 15.11
N PHE A 81 -0.19 -19.53 15.30
CA PHE A 81 0.85 -19.63 14.27
C PHE A 81 2.02 -20.49 14.76
N ASP A 82 2.49 -21.38 13.91
CA ASP A 82 3.60 -22.29 14.21
C ASP A 82 5.00 -21.64 14.02
N TYR A 83 5.05 -20.36 13.65
CA TYR A 83 6.28 -19.62 13.34
C TYR A 83 6.52 -18.49 14.34
N GLU A 84 7.79 -18.18 14.59
CA GLU A 84 8.23 -16.98 15.29
C GLU A 84 8.74 -15.97 14.27
N ILE A 85 8.22 -14.74 14.30
CA ILE A 85 8.61 -13.69 13.37
C ILE A 85 9.71 -12.83 13.99
N GLU A 86 10.86 -12.75 13.30
CA GLU A 86 11.86 -11.72 13.53
C GLU A 86 11.65 -10.58 12.54
N ALA A 87 11.25 -9.41 13.04
CA ALA A 87 11.02 -8.24 12.19
C ALA A 87 12.26 -7.34 12.13
N VAL A 88 12.75 -7.06 10.93
CA VAL A 88 13.80 -6.09 10.67
C VAL A 88 13.21 -4.84 9.99
N TYR A 89 13.74 -3.67 10.34
CA TYR A 89 13.16 -2.39 9.94
C TYR A 89 14.21 -1.49 9.31
N ASP A 90 13.83 -0.80 8.21
CA ASP A 90 14.68 0.20 7.59
C ASP A 90 13.87 1.38 7.04
N ASP A 91 14.54 2.50 6.77
CA ASP A 91 13.94 3.75 6.30
C ASP A 91 14.05 3.88 4.78
N THR A 92 12.92 4.10 4.12
CA THR A 92 12.89 4.36 2.67
C THR A 92 13.23 5.81 2.33
N GLU A 93 13.31 6.71 3.32
CA GLU A 93 13.49 8.16 3.15
C GLU A 93 12.50 8.81 2.15
N THR A 94 11.45 8.09 1.75
CA THR A 94 10.55 8.42 0.63
C THR A 94 11.28 8.53 -0.73
N GLU A 95 12.49 8.01 -0.83
CA GLU A 95 13.38 8.12 -2.00
C GLU A 95 13.68 6.73 -2.58
N ALA A 96 13.58 6.58 -3.91
CA ALA A 96 13.78 5.28 -4.56
C ALA A 96 15.20 4.71 -4.36
N GLY A 97 16.21 5.56 -4.34
CA GLY A 97 17.60 5.14 -4.13
C GLY A 97 17.87 4.61 -2.73
N ALA A 98 17.36 5.30 -1.69
CA ALA A 98 17.46 4.85 -0.30
C ALA A 98 16.70 3.55 -0.09
N ALA A 99 15.46 3.46 -0.59
CA ALA A 99 14.64 2.26 -0.49
C ALA A 99 15.27 1.04 -1.18
N SER A 100 15.89 1.23 -2.35
CA SER A 100 16.61 0.15 -3.03
C SER A 100 17.81 -0.35 -2.23
N GLN A 101 18.54 0.57 -1.57
CA GLN A 101 19.66 0.19 -0.70
C GLN A 101 19.15 -0.56 0.53
N ALA A 102 18.12 -0.04 1.21
CA ALA A 102 17.49 -0.67 2.36
C ALA A 102 16.99 -2.09 2.02
N ALA A 103 16.28 -2.25 0.89
CA ALA A 103 15.79 -3.54 0.42
C ALA A 103 16.94 -4.53 0.15
N GLN A 104 18.03 -4.07 -0.48
CA GLN A 104 19.20 -4.93 -0.70
C GLN A 104 19.84 -5.37 0.62
N GLU A 105 19.91 -4.49 1.62
CA GLU A 105 20.46 -4.80 2.93
C GLU A 105 19.63 -5.87 3.63
N VAL A 106 18.33 -5.66 3.78
CA VAL A 106 17.46 -6.60 4.49
C VAL A 106 17.34 -7.96 3.78
N VAL A 107 17.29 -7.99 2.46
CA VAL A 107 17.21 -9.26 1.69
C VAL A 107 18.55 -10.01 1.66
N GLN A 108 19.67 -9.31 1.49
CA GLN A 108 20.97 -9.96 1.30
C GLN A 108 21.74 -10.21 2.59
N GLN A 109 21.61 -9.34 3.59
CA GLN A 109 22.36 -9.43 4.85
C GLN A 109 21.53 -10.04 5.96
N GLU A 110 20.26 -9.62 6.10
CA GLU A 110 19.35 -10.13 7.13
C GLU A 110 18.55 -11.35 6.66
N GLN A 111 18.66 -11.71 5.38
CA GLN A 111 18.00 -12.88 4.78
C GLN A 111 16.47 -12.84 4.88
N ALA A 112 15.87 -11.64 4.76
CA ALA A 112 14.42 -11.48 4.72
C ALA A 112 13.88 -11.95 3.35
N ASP A 113 13.10 -13.01 3.36
CA ASP A 113 12.41 -13.55 2.18
C ASP A 113 10.99 -12.94 2.01
N PHE A 114 10.56 -12.12 2.98
CA PHE A 114 9.26 -11.44 3.02
C PHE A 114 9.48 -9.96 3.33
N VAL A 115 8.97 -9.09 2.46
CA VAL A 115 9.17 -7.65 2.60
C VAL A 115 7.83 -6.93 2.54
N PHE A 116 7.59 -6.06 3.50
CA PHE A 116 6.46 -5.14 3.52
C PHE A 116 6.96 -3.71 3.38
N GLY A 117 6.20 -2.86 2.72
CA GLY A 117 6.41 -1.42 2.85
C GLY A 117 6.44 -0.67 1.56
N ALA A 118 7.04 0.43 1.69
CA ALA A 118 6.93 1.70 1.04
C ALA A 118 5.48 2.23 0.95
N ILE A 119 5.30 3.48 1.37
CA ILE A 119 4.06 4.23 1.14
C ILE A 119 4.11 4.94 -0.22
N SER A 120 5.27 5.45 -0.61
CA SER A 120 5.46 6.13 -1.90
C SER A 120 5.32 5.16 -3.06
N SER A 121 4.39 5.44 -3.97
CA SER A 121 4.15 4.59 -5.12
C SER A 121 5.34 4.53 -6.09
N SER A 122 6.10 5.61 -6.24
CA SER A 122 7.33 5.59 -7.06
C SER A 122 8.41 4.70 -6.45
N VAL A 123 8.51 4.69 -5.11
CA VAL A 123 9.41 3.77 -4.39
C VAL A 123 8.96 2.33 -4.56
N ALA A 124 7.67 2.06 -4.36
CA ALA A 124 7.12 0.72 -4.50
C ALA A 124 7.34 0.11 -5.89
N LEU A 125 7.21 0.92 -6.96
CA LEU A 125 7.50 0.47 -8.32
C LEU A 125 8.95 0.01 -8.51
N GLY A 126 9.92 0.70 -7.89
CA GLY A 126 11.31 0.26 -7.90
C GLY A 126 11.53 -1.03 -7.10
N LEU A 127 10.81 -1.21 -5.98
CA LEU A 127 10.87 -2.43 -5.19
C LEU A 127 10.18 -3.62 -5.87
N ASN A 128 9.15 -3.40 -6.71
CA ASN A 128 8.52 -4.45 -7.51
C ASN A 128 9.52 -5.13 -8.46
N GLU A 129 10.35 -4.34 -9.15
CA GLU A 129 11.38 -4.86 -10.03
C GLU A 129 12.42 -5.69 -9.23
N PHE A 130 12.84 -5.17 -8.06
CA PHE A 130 13.79 -5.89 -7.21
C PHE A 130 13.18 -7.17 -6.61
N ALA A 131 11.89 -7.19 -6.26
CA ALA A 131 11.22 -8.38 -5.76
C ALA A 131 11.22 -9.52 -6.80
N SER A 132 10.99 -9.19 -8.07
CA SER A 132 11.07 -10.13 -9.19
C SER A 132 12.49 -10.64 -9.42
N ASP A 133 13.50 -9.76 -9.33
CA ASP A 133 14.90 -10.13 -9.59
C ASP A 133 15.51 -10.98 -8.46
N ALA A 134 15.09 -10.74 -7.22
CA ALA A 134 15.63 -11.39 -6.02
C ALA A 134 14.73 -12.51 -5.47
N GLU A 135 13.54 -12.70 -6.06
CA GLU A 135 12.59 -13.77 -5.73
C GLU A 135 12.15 -13.78 -4.26
N PHE A 136 11.66 -12.65 -3.75
CA PHE A 136 11.05 -12.53 -2.42
C PHE A 136 9.59 -12.05 -2.51
N VAL A 137 8.76 -12.46 -1.55
CA VAL A 137 7.36 -12.02 -1.47
C VAL A 137 7.29 -10.58 -0.97
N TYR A 138 6.69 -9.70 -1.75
CA TYR A 138 6.60 -8.27 -1.46
C TYR A 138 5.16 -7.78 -1.33
N PHE A 139 4.86 -7.14 -0.20
CA PHE A 139 3.59 -6.47 0.07
C PHE A 139 3.76 -4.95 0.09
N PRO A 140 3.52 -4.24 -1.03
CA PRO A 140 3.58 -2.78 -1.08
C PRO A 140 2.44 -2.13 -0.29
N GLY A 141 2.78 -1.13 0.54
CA GLY A 141 1.81 -0.26 1.21
C GLY A 141 1.42 0.96 0.38
N ALA A 142 1.60 0.91 -0.94
CA ALA A 142 1.44 1.99 -1.90
C ALA A 142 0.20 1.81 -2.78
N ALA A 143 -0.41 2.90 -3.23
CA ALA A 143 -1.76 2.86 -3.80
C ALA A 143 -1.87 3.09 -5.31
N ALA A 144 -0.81 3.52 -6.03
CA ALA A 144 -0.91 3.71 -7.48
C ALA A 144 -1.27 2.40 -8.21
N VAL A 145 -2.14 2.48 -9.21
CA VAL A 145 -2.54 1.32 -10.01
C VAL A 145 -1.36 0.57 -10.60
N PRO A 146 -0.34 1.22 -11.20
CA PRO A 146 0.77 0.50 -11.82
C PRO A 146 1.45 -0.55 -10.93
N VAL A 147 1.40 -0.42 -9.60
CA VAL A 147 2.06 -1.34 -8.65
C VAL A 147 1.59 -2.80 -8.81
N THR A 148 0.28 -3.04 -8.98
CA THR A 148 -0.31 -4.34 -9.32
C THR A 148 -1.05 -4.29 -10.67
N GLY A 149 -0.79 -3.27 -11.49
CA GLY A 149 -1.19 -3.12 -12.87
C GLY A 149 0.01 -3.38 -13.78
N GLU A 150 0.45 -2.36 -14.52
CA GLU A 150 1.53 -2.46 -15.53
C GLU A 150 2.86 -3.02 -14.99
N ALA A 151 3.15 -2.85 -13.69
CA ALA A 151 4.35 -3.36 -13.02
C ALA A 151 4.08 -4.58 -12.13
N CYS A 152 2.95 -5.27 -12.33
CA CYS A 152 2.66 -6.50 -11.60
C CYS A 152 3.72 -7.58 -11.94
N ASN A 153 4.01 -8.42 -10.98
CA ASN A 153 4.77 -9.65 -11.17
C ASN A 153 4.35 -10.69 -10.13
N GLU A 154 4.80 -11.91 -10.30
CA GLU A 154 4.39 -13.04 -9.46
C GLU A 154 4.75 -12.92 -7.97
N TRP A 155 5.69 -12.05 -7.60
CA TRP A 155 6.18 -11.86 -6.23
C TRP A 155 5.50 -10.74 -5.45
N VAL A 156 4.65 -9.94 -6.11
CA VAL A 156 4.02 -8.74 -5.54
C VAL A 156 2.55 -8.98 -5.22
N PHE A 157 2.18 -8.87 -3.95
CA PHE A 157 0.81 -9.00 -3.45
C PHE A 157 0.42 -7.72 -2.72
N ARG A 158 -0.72 -7.12 -3.05
CA ARG A 158 -1.09 -5.85 -2.44
C ARG A 158 -2.38 -5.92 -1.65
N PHE A 159 -2.26 -5.72 -0.35
CA PHE A 159 -3.42 -5.52 0.53
C PHE A 159 -3.90 -4.07 0.54
N GLU A 160 -3.03 -3.08 0.33
CA GLU A 160 -3.44 -1.67 0.25
C GLU A 160 -4.43 -1.45 -0.90
N THR A 161 -5.48 -0.68 -0.63
CA THR A 161 -6.48 -0.27 -1.61
C THR A 161 -5.85 0.62 -2.66
N ASN A 162 -6.00 0.29 -3.93
CA ASN A 162 -5.42 1.06 -5.02
C ASN A 162 -6.30 2.24 -5.47
N THR A 163 -5.74 3.08 -6.35
CA THR A 163 -6.45 4.27 -6.84
C THR A 163 -7.63 3.95 -7.76
N ALA A 164 -7.69 2.79 -8.40
CA ALA A 164 -8.88 2.38 -9.15
C ALA A 164 -10.04 2.08 -8.20
N GLN A 165 -9.79 1.34 -7.11
CA GLN A 165 -10.79 1.03 -6.10
C GLN A 165 -11.37 2.29 -5.45
N ILE A 166 -10.51 3.25 -5.10
CA ILE A 166 -11.00 4.48 -4.45
C ILE A 166 -11.68 5.42 -5.44
N ALA A 167 -11.24 5.43 -6.71
CA ALA A 167 -11.91 6.18 -7.76
C ALA A 167 -13.35 5.71 -7.98
N GLU A 168 -13.60 4.41 -7.84
CA GLU A 168 -14.96 3.84 -7.91
C GLU A 168 -15.88 4.45 -6.83
N ALA A 169 -15.37 4.63 -5.61
CA ALA A 169 -16.15 5.21 -4.51
C ALA A 169 -16.44 6.70 -4.69
N ILE A 170 -15.42 7.49 -5.12
CA ILE A 170 -15.54 8.96 -5.08
C ILE A 170 -16.08 9.58 -6.36
N SER A 171 -15.86 8.95 -7.54
CA SER A 171 -16.09 9.64 -8.83
C SER A 171 -17.57 9.89 -9.12
N ALA A 172 -18.40 8.84 -8.99
CA ALA A 172 -19.83 8.97 -9.30
C ALA A 172 -20.53 9.97 -8.36
N HIS A 173 -20.21 9.93 -7.08
CA HIS A 173 -20.75 10.88 -6.10
C HIS A 173 -20.33 12.31 -6.44
N THR A 174 -19.06 12.52 -6.77
CA THR A 174 -18.55 13.86 -7.11
C THR A 174 -19.31 14.47 -8.29
N VAL A 175 -19.42 13.76 -9.42
CA VAL A 175 -19.99 14.34 -10.64
C VAL A 175 -21.52 14.36 -10.68
N ASN A 176 -22.20 13.58 -9.84
CA ASN A 176 -23.66 13.54 -9.81
C ASN A 176 -24.29 14.33 -8.66
N GLU A 177 -23.61 14.44 -7.51
CA GLU A 177 -24.17 15.05 -6.30
C GLU A 177 -23.49 16.38 -5.93
N ILE A 178 -22.19 16.55 -6.27
CA ILE A 178 -21.44 17.76 -5.94
C ILE A 178 -21.41 18.72 -7.12
N GLY A 179 -20.88 18.27 -8.27
CA GLY A 179 -20.81 19.07 -9.48
C GLY A 179 -19.95 18.46 -10.57
N SER A 180 -20.26 18.78 -11.82
CA SER A 180 -19.64 18.13 -12.98
C SER A 180 -18.45 18.89 -13.59
N ASN A 181 -18.20 20.13 -13.17
CA ASN A 181 -17.01 20.88 -13.56
C ASN A 181 -15.91 20.62 -12.53
N VAL A 182 -14.87 19.88 -12.91
CA VAL A 182 -13.87 19.40 -11.97
C VAL A 182 -12.49 19.92 -12.31
N TRP A 183 -11.79 20.43 -11.29
CA TRP A 183 -10.37 20.75 -11.34
C TRP A 183 -9.58 19.63 -10.68
N PHE A 184 -8.40 19.31 -11.22
CA PHE A 184 -7.47 18.39 -10.61
C PHE A 184 -6.24 19.12 -10.10
N HIS A 185 -5.86 18.90 -8.84
CA HIS A 185 -4.57 19.29 -8.32
C HIS A 185 -3.88 18.05 -7.74
N ILE A 186 -2.73 17.68 -8.28
CA ILE A 186 -2.03 16.45 -7.94
C ILE A 186 -0.59 16.71 -7.52
N ALA A 187 -0.01 15.81 -6.75
CA ALA A 187 1.43 15.76 -6.58
C ALA A 187 2.06 15.07 -7.79
N ASP A 188 3.13 15.64 -8.32
CA ASP A 188 3.86 15.20 -9.52
C ASP A 188 4.71 13.95 -9.22
N TYR A 189 4.05 12.79 -9.15
CA TYR A 189 4.64 11.46 -9.01
C TYR A 189 3.59 10.35 -9.23
N ALA A 190 4.02 9.08 -9.26
CA ALA A 190 3.18 7.94 -9.67
C ALA A 190 1.80 7.86 -9.00
N TYR A 191 1.65 8.23 -7.71
CA TYR A 191 0.35 8.23 -7.04
C TYR A 191 -0.57 9.34 -7.57
N GLY A 192 -0.05 10.57 -7.71
CA GLY A 192 -0.84 11.70 -8.21
C GLY A 192 -1.36 11.44 -9.63
N ASP A 193 -0.50 10.93 -10.51
CA ASP A 193 -0.87 10.54 -11.87
C ASP A 193 -1.93 9.43 -11.88
N SER A 194 -1.78 8.44 -11.01
CA SER A 194 -2.75 7.34 -10.91
C SER A 194 -4.11 7.83 -10.40
N VAL A 195 -4.15 8.73 -9.42
CA VAL A 195 -5.40 9.37 -8.97
C VAL A 195 -6.05 10.14 -10.12
N TYR A 196 -5.28 10.99 -10.80
CA TYR A 196 -5.81 11.77 -11.92
C TYR A 196 -6.42 10.88 -13.01
N ASN A 197 -5.67 9.92 -13.49
CA ASN A 197 -6.09 9.07 -14.59
C ASN A 197 -7.37 8.29 -14.23
N ARG A 198 -7.40 7.64 -13.05
CA ARG A 198 -8.52 6.78 -12.66
C ARG A 198 -9.78 7.56 -12.28
N THR A 199 -9.65 8.66 -11.52
CA THR A 199 -10.83 9.46 -11.17
C THR A 199 -11.43 10.16 -12.39
N ARG A 200 -10.59 10.67 -13.28
CA ARG A 200 -11.03 11.30 -14.54
C ARG A 200 -11.80 10.30 -15.42
N GLU A 201 -11.26 9.12 -15.62
CA GLU A 201 -11.89 8.03 -16.38
C GLU A 201 -13.26 7.68 -15.80
N ARG A 202 -13.32 7.40 -14.49
CA ARG A 202 -14.57 7.02 -13.81
C ARG A 202 -15.61 8.15 -13.79
N MET A 203 -15.18 9.40 -13.65
CA MET A 203 -16.09 10.56 -13.75
C MET A 203 -16.69 10.69 -15.14
N GLN A 204 -15.90 10.47 -16.19
CA GLN A 204 -16.36 10.51 -17.57
C GLN A 204 -17.37 9.40 -17.87
N GLU A 205 -17.19 8.21 -17.28
CA GLU A 205 -18.14 7.10 -17.40
C GLU A 205 -19.42 7.34 -16.58
N ALA A 206 -19.28 7.89 -15.36
CA ALA A 206 -20.39 8.09 -14.43
C ALA A 206 -21.34 9.23 -14.90
N ASN A 207 -20.83 10.27 -15.57
CA ASN A 207 -21.63 11.41 -15.98
C ASN A 207 -21.13 12.02 -17.29
N SER A 208 -21.96 11.97 -18.34
CA SER A 208 -21.62 12.53 -19.66
C SER A 208 -21.50 14.07 -19.67
N SER A 209 -21.93 14.75 -18.59
CA SER A 209 -21.76 16.20 -18.41
C SER A 209 -20.42 16.55 -17.72
N PHE A 210 -19.65 15.57 -17.31
CA PHE A 210 -18.34 15.82 -16.71
C PHE A 210 -17.46 16.66 -17.61
N THR A 211 -16.86 17.68 -17.03
CA THR A 211 -15.93 18.59 -17.70
C THR A 211 -14.70 18.79 -16.81
N GLU A 212 -13.54 18.43 -17.32
CA GLU A 212 -12.28 18.84 -16.73
C GLU A 212 -12.01 20.30 -17.06
N VAL A 213 -12.12 21.19 -16.06
CA VAL A 213 -11.94 22.63 -16.26
C VAL A 213 -10.50 23.09 -16.03
N GLY A 214 -9.65 22.24 -15.48
CA GLY A 214 -8.23 22.51 -15.34
C GLY A 214 -7.49 21.43 -14.55
N LYS A 215 -6.16 21.47 -14.71
CA LYS A 215 -5.21 20.63 -13.96
C LYS A 215 -4.00 21.45 -13.53
N THR A 216 -3.53 21.22 -12.33
CA THR A 216 -2.25 21.73 -11.82
C THR A 216 -1.50 20.64 -11.07
N GLU A 217 -0.18 20.78 -11.02
CA GLU A 217 0.72 19.83 -10.39
C GLU A 217 1.69 20.55 -9.46
N SER A 218 2.04 19.93 -8.35
CA SER A 218 3.07 20.40 -7.43
C SER A 218 4.06 19.29 -7.12
N SER A 219 5.32 19.63 -6.89
CA SER A 219 6.30 18.62 -6.48
C SER A 219 5.91 17.97 -5.15
N LEU A 220 6.21 16.68 -4.99
CA LEU A 220 6.06 15.97 -3.72
C LEU A 220 6.85 16.68 -2.61
N GLY A 221 6.24 16.84 -1.43
CA GLY A 221 6.81 17.56 -0.30
C GLY A 221 6.62 19.08 -0.38
N SER A 222 5.75 19.58 -1.26
CA SER A 222 5.43 21.00 -1.35
C SER A 222 4.72 21.51 -0.10
N SER A 223 5.06 22.72 0.32
CA SER A 223 4.44 23.38 1.49
C SER A 223 3.72 24.68 1.17
N ASN A 224 3.74 25.14 -0.09
CA ASN A 224 3.10 26.39 -0.51
C ASN A 224 2.22 26.16 -1.74
N PHE A 225 0.92 26.32 -1.55
CA PHE A 225 -0.11 26.08 -2.57
C PHE A 225 -0.88 27.35 -2.98
N GLY A 226 -0.52 28.53 -2.45
CA GLY A 226 -1.29 29.77 -2.65
C GLY A 226 -1.54 30.14 -4.10
N SER A 227 -0.56 29.93 -5.00
CA SER A 227 -0.72 30.22 -6.44
C SER A 227 -1.68 29.24 -7.13
N TYR A 228 -1.65 27.98 -6.75
CA TYR A 228 -2.56 26.96 -7.28
C TYR A 228 -3.99 27.21 -6.79
N ILE A 229 -4.16 27.49 -5.50
CA ILE A 229 -5.46 27.84 -4.90
C ILE A 229 -6.08 29.05 -5.62
N SER A 230 -5.31 30.11 -5.88
CA SER A 230 -5.80 31.28 -6.61
C SER A 230 -6.22 30.97 -8.05
N GLN A 231 -5.55 30.01 -8.73
CA GLN A 231 -5.97 29.57 -10.07
C GLN A 231 -7.28 28.78 -10.01
N ILE A 232 -7.42 27.88 -9.04
CA ILE A 232 -8.63 27.08 -8.82
C ILE A 232 -9.81 27.98 -8.47
N ASP A 233 -9.62 28.93 -7.56
CA ASP A 233 -10.64 29.90 -7.12
C ASP A 233 -11.22 30.72 -8.29
N SER A 234 -10.36 31.14 -9.21
CA SER A 234 -10.76 31.89 -10.41
C SER A 234 -11.40 31.03 -11.52
N SER A 235 -11.48 29.74 -11.38
CA SER A 235 -12.05 28.82 -12.36
C SER A 235 -13.55 28.60 -12.15
N ASP A 236 -14.20 27.98 -13.16
CA ASP A 236 -15.60 27.55 -13.10
C ASP A 236 -15.75 26.14 -12.44
N ALA A 237 -14.76 25.64 -11.68
CA ALA A 237 -14.84 24.36 -11.01
C ALA A 237 -15.93 24.34 -9.92
N ASP A 238 -16.69 23.24 -9.87
CA ASP A 238 -17.60 22.93 -8.76
C ASP A 238 -16.84 22.15 -7.67
N ALA A 239 -15.98 21.24 -8.11
CA ALA A 239 -15.19 20.36 -7.26
C ALA A 239 -13.70 20.34 -7.64
N VAL A 240 -12.85 20.05 -6.67
CA VAL A 240 -11.40 19.91 -6.84
C VAL A 240 -10.98 18.52 -6.36
N ILE A 241 -10.42 17.71 -7.25
CA ILE A 241 -9.81 16.42 -6.88
C ILE A 241 -8.37 16.68 -6.44
N LEU A 242 -8.03 16.23 -5.22
CA LEU A 242 -6.71 16.37 -4.62
C LEU A 242 -5.94 15.04 -4.67
N GLY A 243 -5.12 14.85 -5.71
CA GLY A 243 -4.30 13.66 -5.90
C GLY A 243 -2.99 13.71 -5.10
N MET A 244 -3.08 13.89 -3.79
CA MET A 244 -1.95 14.00 -2.87
C MET A 244 -2.27 13.38 -1.50
N THR A 245 -1.27 13.22 -0.64
CA THR A 245 -1.44 12.67 0.72
C THR A 245 -0.43 13.28 1.69
N GLY A 246 -0.55 12.93 2.98
CA GLY A 246 0.38 13.37 4.02
C GLY A 246 0.43 14.89 4.18
N GLY A 247 1.63 15.41 4.37
CA GLY A 247 1.87 16.84 4.61
C GLY A 247 1.38 17.75 3.49
N ASP A 248 1.49 17.31 2.24
CA ASP A 248 1.05 18.07 1.06
C ASP A 248 -0.47 18.31 1.11
N LEU A 249 -1.24 17.26 1.37
CA LEU A 249 -2.71 17.35 1.49
C LEU A 249 -3.12 18.26 2.65
N VAL A 250 -2.51 18.06 3.82
CA VAL A 250 -2.78 18.88 5.02
C VAL A 250 -2.48 20.36 4.75
N ASN A 251 -1.34 20.66 4.14
CA ASN A 251 -0.94 22.03 3.82
C ASN A 251 -1.88 22.67 2.78
N PHE A 252 -2.29 21.90 1.76
CA PHE A 252 -3.24 22.38 0.75
C PHE A 252 -4.58 22.73 1.40
N VAL A 253 -5.17 21.81 2.16
CA VAL A 253 -6.49 21.98 2.80
C VAL A 253 -6.48 23.17 3.76
N ASN A 254 -5.46 23.30 4.61
CA ASN A 254 -5.32 24.44 5.51
C ASN A 254 -5.20 25.77 4.78
N GLN A 255 -4.42 25.84 3.69
CA GLN A 255 -4.29 27.06 2.90
C GLN A 255 -5.57 27.37 2.11
N ALA A 256 -6.25 26.35 1.57
CA ALA A 256 -7.53 26.49 0.89
C ALA A 256 -8.61 27.06 1.82
N ALA A 257 -8.74 26.54 3.03
CA ALA A 257 -9.65 27.05 4.04
C ALA A 257 -9.33 28.49 4.45
N ASN A 258 -8.05 28.80 4.68
CA ASN A 258 -7.61 30.15 5.05
C ASN A 258 -7.84 31.18 3.93
N GLN A 259 -7.83 30.77 2.67
CA GLN A 259 -8.11 31.63 1.51
C GLN A 259 -9.59 31.65 1.10
N GLY A 260 -10.46 30.89 1.79
CA GLY A 260 -11.90 30.84 1.54
C GLY A 260 -12.32 29.87 0.43
N LEU A 261 -11.39 29.15 -0.21
CA LEU A 261 -11.70 28.23 -1.32
C LEU A 261 -12.72 27.14 -0.92
N THR A 262 -12.63 26.62 0.31
CA THR A 262 -13.55 25.59 0.82
C THR A 262 -15.00 26.07 0.99
N GLN A 263 -15.26 27.38 0.91
CA GLN A 263 -16.61 27.96 0.93
C GLN A 263 -17.21 28.07 -0.48
N GLU A 264 -16.37 28.03 -1.52
CA GLU A 264 -16.75 28.23 -2.92
C GLU A 264 -16.65 26.93 -3.74
N LYS A 265 -15.75 26.02 -3.37
CA LYS A 265 -15.45 24.78 -4.09
C LYS A 265 -15.42 23.59 -3.15
N ALA A 266 -16.00 22.47 -3.56
CA ALA A 266 -15.88 21.22 -2.82
C ALA A 266 -14.48 20.59 -3.02
N LEU A 267 -13.78 20.29 -1.94
CA LEU A 267 -12.53 19.56 -2.01
C LEU A 267 -12.80 18.06 -1.82
N VAL A 268 -12.31 17.24 -2.74
CA VAL A 268 -12.47 15.78 -2.72
C VAL A 268 -11.08 15.14 -2.82
N GLY A 269 -10.70 14.31 -1.85
CA GLY A 269 -9.39 13.67 -1.84
C GLY A 269 -9.47 12.18 -1.53
N PRO A 270 -8.78 11.31 -2.29
CA PRO A 270 -8.74 9.87 -2.03
C PRO A 270 -8.23 9.49 -0.63
N THR A 271 -7.50 10.40 0.02
CA THR A 271 -6.91 10.21 1.36
C THR A 271 -7.38 11.27 2.36
N MET A 272 -8.43 12.03 2.03
CA MET A 272 -8.94 13.10 2.89
C MET A 272 -9.46 12.56 4.24
N ALA A 273 -10.08 11.39 4.21
CA ALA A 273 -10.63 10.73 5.39
C ALA A 273 -9.56 10.03 6.26
N PHE A 274 -8.31 9.99 5.85
CA PHE A 274 -7.25 9.37 6.65
C PHE A 274 -7.05 10.12 7.97
N LYS A 275 -6.81 9.38 9.05
CA LYS A 275 -6.54 9.91 10.39
C LYS A 275 -5.49 11.04 10.37
N SER A 276 -4.38 10.83 9.65
CA SER A 276 -3.31 11.83 9.51
C SER A 276 -3.77 13.12 8.83
N ALA A 277 -4.61 13.02 7.79
CA ALA A 277 -5.16 14.18 7.09
C ALA A 277 -6.17 14.94 7.98
N ARG A 278 -7.11 14.22 8.60
CA ARG A 278 -8.12 14.80 9.51
C ARG A 278 -7.48 15.47 10.72
N SER A 279 -6.50 14.81 11.34
CA SER A 279 -5.76 15.35 12.48
C SER A 279 -4.93 16.58 12.11
N GLY A 280 -4.22 16.54 10.97
CA GLY A 280 -3.36 17.64 10.53
C GLY A 280 -4.12 18.85 10.00
N ALA A 281 -5.24 18.66 9.34
CA ALA A 281 -6.09 19.74 8.81
C ALA A 281 -7.12 20.23 9.85
N GLY A 282 -7.48 19.40 10.83
CA GLY A 282 -8.42 19.77 11.88
C GLY A 282 -9.74 20.32 11.34
N ALA A 283 -10.17 21.46 11.86
CA ALA A 283 -11.40 22.14 11.42
C ALA A 283 -11.39 22.56 9.93
N SER A 284 -10.22 22.69 9.30
CA SER A 284 -10.11 23.01 7.87
C SER A 284 -10.59 21.85 6.97
N ALA A 285 -10.66 20.64 7.49
CA ALA A 285 -11.15 19.46 6.77
C ALA A 285 -12.69 19.35 6.80
N VAL A 286 -13.39 20.06 7.70
CA VAL A 286 -14.86 19.99 7.81
C VAL A 286 -15.52 20.50 6.53
N GLY A 287 -16.49 19.74 6.00
CA GLY A 287 -17.18 20.02 4.73
C GLY A 287 -16.42 19.58 3.49
N THR A 288 -15.24 18.95 3.64
CA THR A 288 -14.55 18.29 2.53
C THR A 288 -15.02 16.84 2.37
N TYR A 289 -14.70 16.25 1.24
CA TYR A 289 -15.11 14.89 0.89
C TYR A 289 -13.91 13.98 0.69
N GLY A 290 -14.06 12.70 0.97
CA GLY A 290 -12.96 11.77 0.80
C GLY A 290 -13.35 10.35 0.52
N GLY A 291 -12.42 9.66 -0.13
CA GLY A 291 -12.45 8.22 -0.19
C GLY A 291 -12.02 7.62 1.15
N VAL A 292 -12.72 6.59 1.57
CA VAL A 292 -12.39 5.82 2.78
C VAL A 292 -11.97 4.42 2.36
N ARG A 293 -10.79 4.04 2.80
CA ARG A 293 -10.22 2.69 2.61
C ARG A 293 -10.30 1.87 3.89
N TYR A 294 -10.42 2.56 5.01
CA TYR A 294 -10.59 2.01 6.34
C TYR A 294 -11.08 3.10 7.30
N ASP A 295 -12.00 2.73 8.16
CA ASP A 295 -12.40 3.51 9.32
C ASP A 295 -12.59 2.56 10.52
N PRO A 296 -12.12 2.90 11.73
CA PRO A 296 -12.21 2.01 12.90
C PRO A 296 -13.65 1.69 13.31
N SER A 297 -14.64 2.45 12.85
CA SER A 297 -16.06 2.22 13.13
C SER A 297 -16.73 1.16 12.24
N VAL A 298 -16.04 0.64 11.19
CA VAL A 298 -16.66 -0.35 10.32
C VAL A 298 -16.86 -1.68 11.07
N GLU A 299 -18.05 -2.24 10.95
CA GLU A 299 -18.43 -3.52 11.56
C GLU A 299 -18.18 -4.65 10.55
N LEU A 300 -16.90 -4.97 10.27
CA LEU A 300 -16.49 -5.99 9.32
C LEU A 300 -15.40 -6.88 9.93
N GLY A 301 -15.36 -8.14 9.51
CA GLY A 301 -14.30 -9.10 9.84
C GLY A 301 -13.81 -9.02 11.29
N ASP A 302 -12.49 -8.98 11.45
CA ASP A 302 -11.83 -8.92 12.76
C ASP A 302 -11.59 -7.47 13.24
N ASN A 303 -12.27 -6.46 12.65
CA ASN A 303 -11.97 -5.06 12.91
C ASN A 303 -12.08 -4.66 14.39
N GLN A 304 -13.13 -5.12 15.07
CA GLN A 304 -13.29 -4.76 16.50
C GLN A 304 -12.10 -5.26 17.33
N GLN A 305 -11.63 -6.48 17.08
CA GLN A 305 -10.49 -7.07 17.79
C GLN A 305 -9.20 -6.30 17.49
N PHE A 306 -9.01 -5.90 16.23
CA PHE A 306 -7.85 -5.07 15.83
C PHE A 306 -7.88 -3.70 16.52
N VAL A 307 -9.04 -3.02 16.54
CA VAL A 307 -9.20 -1.71 17.18
C VAL A 307 -8.93 -1.81 18.69
N GLU A 308 -9.50 -2.80 19.37
CA GLU A 308 -9.29 -3.02 20.81
C GLU A 308 -7.81 -3.29 21.12
N ALA A 309 -7.17 -4.18 20.35
CA ALA A 309 -5.76 -4.50 20.55
C ALA A 309 -4.83 -3.31 20.29
N PHE A 310 -5.16 -2.50 19.26
CA PHE A 310 -4.37 -1.30 18.94
C PHE A 310 -4.53 -0.23 20.04
N GLN A 311 -5.73 -0.04 20.57
CA GLN A 311 -5.99 0.89 21.67
C GLN A 311 -5.27 0.45 22.95
N ASP A 312 -5.26 -0.83 23.25
CA ASP A 312 -4.58 -1.37 24.44
C ASP A 312 -3.06 -1.18 24.37
N GLU A 313 -2.46 -1.28 23.17
CA GLU A 313 -1.00 -1.16 22.99
C GLU A 313 -0.54 0.29 22.88
N TYR A 314 -1.30 1.15 22.16
CA TYR A 314 -0.85 2.50 21.78
C TYR A 314 -1.64 3.65 22.42
N ASP A 315 -2.70 3.38 23.20
CA ASP A 315 -3.65 4.40 23.74
C ASP A 315 -4.19 5.32 22.63
N ASP A 316 -4.42 4.76 21.42
CA ASP A 316 -4.84 5.47 20.22
C ASP A 316 -5.72 4.58 19.32
N VAL A 317 -6.45 5.16 18.37
CA VAL A 317 -7.28 4.42 17.38
C VAL A 317 -6.50 4.18 16.11
N PRO A 318 -6.57 2.98 15.50
CA PRO A 318 -5.86 2.72 14.26
C PRO A 318 -6.46 3.47 13.07
N GLY A 319 -5.64 3.81 12.08
CA GLY A 319 -6.02 4.34 10.78
C GLY A 319 -5.67 3.40 9.63
N ASN A 320 -5.72 3.93 8.41
CA ASN A 320 -5.46 3.11 7.22
C ASN A 320 -4.03 2.54 7.17
N PHE A 321 -3.04 3.33 7.55
CA PHE A 321 -1.64 2.87 7.47
C PHE A 321 -1.33 1.79 8.49
N GLU A 322 -1.86 1.92 9.71
CA GLU A 322 -1.77 0.91 10.75
C GLU A 322 -2.44 -0.39 10.30
N ARG A 323 -3.65 -0.31 9.72
CA ARG A 323 -4.35 -1.47 9.17
C ARG A 323 -3.54 -2.17 8.08
N VAL A 324 -2.96 -1.42 7.15
CA VAL A 324 -2.19 -2.02 6.03
C VAL A 324 -0.96 -2.73 6.54
N GLY A 325 -0.22 -2.13 7.48
CA GLY A 325 0.92 -2.77 8.12
C GLY A 325 0.53 -4.05 8.85
N TYR A 326 -0.51 -3.97 9.67
CA TYR A 326 -1.02 -5.10 10.45
C TYR A 326 -1.43 -6.29 9.58
N GLU A 327 -2.27 -6.06 8.59
CA GLU A 327 -2.79 -7.14 7.76
C GLU A 327 -1.78 -7.70 6.75
N SER A 328 -0.87 -6.88 6.23
CA SER A 328 0.14 -7.39 5.30
C SER A 328 1.03 -8.44 5.96
N ILE A 329 1.44 -8.23 7.21
CA ILE A 329 2.21 -9.22 7.96
C ILE A 329 1.38 -10.48 8.26
N ARG A 330 0.12 -10.31 8.66
CA ARG A 330 -0.78 -11.44 8.93
C ARG A 330 -1.06 -12.26 7.67
N LEU A 331 -1.19 -11.62 6.51
CA LEU A 331 -1.38 -12.32 5.23
C LEU A 331 -0.14 -13.10 4.81
N MET A 332 1.07 -12.58 5.02
CA MET A 332 2.31 -13.33 4.79
C MET A 332 2.32 -14.61 5.63
N VAL A 333 2.03 -14.51 6.93
CA VAL A 333 2.02 -15.67 7.83
C VAL A 333 0.90 -16.65 7.49
N ARG A 334 -0.28 -16.18 7.11
CA ARG A 334 -1.38 -17.03 6.63
C ARG A 334 -1.01 -17.76 5.34
N GLY A 335 -0.31 -17.08 4.42
CA GLY A 335 0.26 -17.71 3.24
C GLY A 335 1.23 -18.85 3.60
N MET A 336 2.08 -18.66 4.61
CA MET A 336 2.99 -19.71 5.13
C MET A 336 2.20 -20.89 5.70
N GLN A 337 1.12 -20.64 6.43
CA GLN A 337 0.25 -21.69 6.97
C GLN A 337 -0.46 -22.48 5.88
N GLU A 338 -1.05 -21.81 4.88
CA GLU A 338 -1.71 -22.47 3.75
C GLU A 338 -0.73 -23.27 2.89
N ALA A 339 0.51 -22.78 2.74
CA ALA A 339 1.59 -23.46 2.05
C ALA A 339 2.18 -24.65 2.86
N GLU A 340 1.96 -24.69 4.17
CA GLU A 340 2.69 -25.55 5.11
C GLU A 340 4.24 -25.41 4.92
N SER A 341 4.70 -24.19 4.57
CA SER A 341 6.08 -23.90 4.17
C SER A 341 6.44 -22.44 4.46
N THR A 342 7.72 -22.16 4.66
CA THR A 342 8.31 -20.83 4.72
C THR A 342 9.13 -20.50 3.46
N ASP A 343 9.16 -21.41 2.47
CA ASP A 343 9.79 -21.11 1.18
C ASP A 343 8.98 -20.03 0.43
N PRO A 344 9.60 -18.93 0.00
CA PRO A 344 8.88 -17.84 -0.65
C PRO A 344 8.06 -18.25 -1.88
N ALA A 345 8.52 -19.23 -2.66
CA ALA A 345 7.80 -19.69 -3.83
C ALA A 345 6.53 -20.47 -3.46
N ASP A 346 6.59 -21.30 -2.42
CA ASP A 346 5.43 -22.04 -1.93
C ASP A 346 4.38 -21.07 -1.35
N VAL A 347 4.85 -20.06 -0.60
CA VAL A 347 3.98 -19.03 0.02
C VAL A 347 3.35 -18.15 -1.05
N ARG A 348 4.10 -17.76 -2.08
CA ARG A 348 3.58 -17.06 -3.25
C ARG A 348 2.40 -17.82 -3.89
N ASP A 349 2.59 -19.10 -4.15
CA ASP A 349 1.60 -19.95 -4.80
C ASP A 349 0.34 -20.12 -3.92
N ALA A 350 0.50 -20.13 -2.58
CA ALA A 350 -0.61 -20.18 -1.64
C ALA A 350 -1.38 -18.85 -1.50
N LEU A 351 -0.71 -17.72 -1.70
CA LEU A 351 -1.34 -16.40 -1.67
C LEU A 351 -2.14 -16.09 -2.93
N GLU A 352 -1.72 -16.60 -4.10
CA GLU A 352 -2.37 -16.36 -5.39
C GLU A 352 -3.80 -16.90 -5.41
N GLY A 353 -4.78 -16.03 -5.63
CA GLY A 353 -6.22 -16.37 -5.60
C GLY A 353 -6.77 -16.72 -4.20
N GLY A 354 -5.93 -16.65 -3.16
CA GLY A 354 -6.31 -16.95 -1.78
C GLY A 354 -7.34 -15.98 -1.23
N THR A 355 -8.28 -16.50 -0.42
CA THR A 355 -9.27 -15.69 0.31
C THR A 355 -9.01 -15.80 1.80
N PHE A 356 -8.85 -14.67 2.46
CA PHE A 356 -8.45 -14.57 3.86
C PHE A 356 -9.42 -13.68 4.65
N THR A 357 -9.77 -14.09 5.86
CA THR A 357 -10.52 -13.22 6.79
C THR A 357 -9.58 -12.16 7.34
N THR A 358 -9.97 -10.90 7.18
CA THR A 358 -9.19 -9.72 7.58
C THR A 358 -10.05 -8.76 8.40
N VAL A 359 -9.48 -7.64 8.83
CA VAL A 359 -10.25 -6.55 9.49
C VAL A 359 -11.33 -5.94 8.57
N LEU A 360 -11.27 -6.17 7.27
CA LEU A 360 -12.31 -5.74 6.31
C LEU A 360 -13.27 -6.86 5.89
N GLY A 361 -13.26 -8.00 6.57
CA GLY A 361 -13.98 -9.20 6.20
C GLY A 361 -13.15 -10.11 5.30
N ASP A 362 -13.83 -10.98 4.56
CA ASP A 362 -13.16 -11.91 3.64
C ASP A 362 -12.67 -11.16 2.41
N ILE A 363 -11.37 -11.19 2.19
CA ILE A 363 -10.68 -10.50 1.10
C ILE A 363 -9.95 -11.53 0.25
N THR A 364 -10.11 -11.44 -1.07
CA THR A 364 -9.39 -12.27 -2.04
C THR A 364 -8.22 -11.48 -2.62
N LEU A 365 -7.03 -12.07 -2.63
CA LEU A 365 -5.91 -11.63 -3.46
C LEU A 365 -6.14 -12.20 -4.86
N ARG A 366 -6.53 -11.37 -5.83
CA ARG A 366 -6.95 -11.86 -7.15
C ARG A 366 -5.81 -12.56 -7.89
N GLU A 367 -6.08 -13.71 -8.48
CA GLU A 367 -5.14 -14.47 -9.31
C GLU A 367 -4.59 -13.63 -10.48
N SER A 368 -5.39 -12.73 -11.02
CA SER A 368 -5.04 -11.96 -12.23
C SER A 368 -4.02 -10.82 -12.02
N ASP A 369 -3.85 -10.33 -10.77
CA ASP A 369 -3.01 -9.17 -10.49
C ASP A 369 -2.58 -9.06 -9.02
N HIS A 370 -2.86 -10.05 -8.20
CA HIS A 370 -2.54 -10.11 -6.77
C HIS A 370 -3.04 -8.89 -5.95
N GLN A 371 -4.06 -8.18 -6.48
CA GLN A 371 -4.69 -7.08 -5.77
C GLN A 371 -5.81 -7.57 -4.86
N ALA A 372 -5.81 -7.14 -3.59
CA ALA A 372 -6.88 -7.42 -2.65
C ALA A 372 -8.20 -6.74 -3.04
N THR A 373 -9.30 -7.50 -2.93
CA THR A 373 -10.67 -7.04 -3.22
C THR A 373 -11.25 -6.24 -2.04
N ASN A 374 -10.61 -5.13 -1.68
CA ASN A 374 -11.04 -4.31 -0.55
C ASN A 374 -12.31 -3.52 -0.85
N PRO A 375 -13.27 -3.44 0.08
CA PRO A 375 -14.37 -2.49 -0.03
C PRO A 375 -13.85 -1.06 0.14
N THR A 376 -14.58 -0.10 -0.42
CA THR A 376 -14.28 1.33 -0.30
C THR A 376 -15.55 2.13 -0.03
N TRP A 377 -15.39 3.32 0.52
CA TRP A 377 -16.52 4.20 0.81
C TRP A 377 -16.25 5.62 0.32
N MET A 378 -17.33 6.34 0.06
CA MET A 378 -17.34 7.79 -0.02
C MET A 378 -17.75 8.36 1.33
N ALA A 379 -17.12 9.44 1.76
CA ALA A 379 -17.48 10.13 3.00
C ALA A 379 -17.44 11.65 2.84
N GLU A 380 -18.21 12.31 3.69
CA GLU A 380 -18.10 13.72 4.03
C GLU A 380 -17.40 13.85 5.38
N LEU A 381 -16.50 14.81 5.52
CA LEU A 381 -15.89 15.12 6.81
C LEU A 381 -16.74 16.15 7.54
N VAL A 382 -17.18 15.77 8.73
CA VAL A 382 -18.07 16.58 9.57
C VAL A 382 -17.36 17.09 10.82
N GLU A 383 -17.99 17.99 11.56
CA GLU A 383 -17.45 18.46 12.83
C GLU A 383 -17.36 17.31 13.82
N GLY A 384 -16.15 17.07 14.35
CA GLY A 384 -15.85 16.03 15.31
C GLY A 384 -15.35 16.59 16.63
N ASP A 385 -15.18 15.71 17.58
CA ASP A 385 -14.68 16.04 18.92
C ASP A 385 -13.17 16.30 18.92
N GLY A 386 -12.69 17.13 19.84
CA GLY A 386 -11.25 17.34 20.07
C GLY A 386 -10.51 18.10 18.96
N GLY A 387 -11.21 18.65 17.96
CA GLY A 387 -10.63 19.47 16.88
C GLY A 387 -10.19 18.70 15.65
N MET A 388 -10.40 17.38 15.60
CA MET A 388 -10.27 16.55 14.41
C MET A 388 -11.65 16.40 13.76
N ALA A 389 -11.73 16.45 12.42
CA ALA A 389 -12.96 16.18 11.70
C ALA A 389 -13.33 14.69 11.80
N ASP A 390 -14.62 14.37 11.94
CA ASP A 390 -15.15 13.01 11.92
C ASP A 390 -15.57 12.57 10.51
N VAL A 391 -15.70 11.25 10.33
CA VAL A 391 -16.04 10.63 9.05
C VAL A 391 -17.53 10.27 9.04
N ASN A 392 -18.29 10.87 8.13
CA ASN A 392 -19.67 10.50 7.84
C ASN A 392 -19.71 9.69 6.55
N LEU A 393 -19.84 8.37 6.66
CA LEU A 393 -19.89 7.46 5.52
C LEU A 393 -21.19 7.68 4.72
N LEU A 394 -21.10 7.98 3.43
CA LEU A 394 -22.20 8.28 2.53
C LEU A 394 -22.63 7.07 1.71
N SER A 395 -21.66 6.33 1.18
CA SER A 395 -21.91 5.15 0.35
C SER A 395 -20.78 4.15 0.45
N LYS A 396 -21.06 2.88 0.20
CA LYS A 396 -20.09 1.77 0.14
C LYS A 396 -20.08 1.17 -1.26
N VAL A 397 -18.90 0.82 -1.74
CA VAL A 397 -18.70 -0.08 -2.89
C VAL A 397 -18.13 -1.37 -2.35
N GLU A 398 -18.80 -2.49 -2.63
CA GLU A 398 -18.34 -3.81 -2.20
C GLU A 398 -17.06 -4.21 -2.93
N GLY A 399 -16.15 -4.93 -2.25
CA GLY A 399 -14.81 -5.19 -2.73
C GLY A 399 -14.73 -5.82 -4.12
N GLU A 400 -15.62 -6.76 -4.43
CA GLU A 400 -15.73 -7.39 -5.75
C GLU A 400 -16.09 -6.41 -6.89
N ASN A 401 -16.71 -5.28 -6.55
CA ASN A 401 -17.15 -4.24 -7.49
C ASN A 401 -16.20 -3.03 -7.55
N THR A 402 -15.11 -3.04 -6.80
CA THR A 402 -14.17 -1.90 -6.75
C THR A 402 -13.11 -1.96 -7.84
N LEU A 403 -12.93 -3.10 -8.48
CA LEU A 403 -11.82 -3.33 -9.42
C LEU A 403 -12.31 -3.75 -10.80
N PRO A 404 -11.83 -3.12 -11.87
CA PRO A 404 -11.96 -3.67 -13.20
C PRO A 404 -11.07 -4.94 -13.34
N PRO A 405 -11.22 -5.71 -14.45
CA PRO A 405 -10.29 -6.80 -14.76
C PRO A 405 -8.82 -6.37 -14.71
N GLY A 406 -7.92 -7.23 -14.21
CA GLY A 406 -6.49 -6.93 -14.11
C GLY A 406 -5.86 -6.50 -15.44
N SER A 407 -6.29 -7.09 -16.56
CA SER A 407 -5.85 -6.72 -17.90
C SER A 407 -6.19 -5.28 -18.32
N GLU A 408 -7.29 -4.71 -17.80
CA GLU A 408 -7.63 -3.29 -18.01
C GLU A 408 -6.75 -2.36 -17.18
N LEU A 409 -6.10 -2.90 -16.15
CA LEU A 409 -5.11 -2.20 -15.32
C LEU A 409 -3.67 -2.41 -15.82
N GLY A 410 -3.50 -3.18 -16.91
CA GLY A 410 -2.21 -3.44 -17.56
C GLY A 410 -1.44 -4.62 -16.98
N CYS A 411 -2.02 -5.43 -16.08
CA CYS A 411 -1.41 -6.65 -15.56
C CYS A 411 -1.68 -7.84 -16.48
N GLU A 412 -0.65 -8.62 -16.75
CA GLU A 412 -0.69 -9.82 -17.61
C GLU A 412 -0.19 -11.08 -16.85
N LEU A 413 -0.46 -11.21 -15.55
CA LEU A 413 -0.27 -12.47 -14.81
C LEU A 413 -1.22 -13.52 -15.40
N ASN A 414 -0.70 -14.72 -15.74
CA ASN A 414 -1.44 -15.81 -16.39
C ASN A 414 -1.68 -16.95 -15.42
#